data_a193cc5328e51320cd9a6a44927a0f16
#
_entry.id   a193cc5328e51320cd9a6a44927a0f16
#
_cell.length_a   1.000
_cell.length_b   1.000
_cell.length_c   1.000
_cell.angle_alpha   90.00
_cell.angle_beta   90.00
_cell.angle_gamma   90.00
#
_symmetry.space_group_name_H-M   'P 1'
#
loop_
_entity.id
_entity.type
_entity.pdbx_description
1 polymer ?
#
loop_
_entity_poly.entity_id
_entity_poly.type
_entity_poly.pdbx_seq_one_letter_code
_entity_poly.pdbx_strand_id
1 'polypeptide(L)'
;GAEIIEVDEGDFDGGIELKEKLAKENGYFELNQFNNFLNIECHYCTTFQEILNDTSQISFDQEISAFIGGTGTGGTLMGLQKGVRKRNMDTKIIAVEPAESPVMSGGEEGIHGIQGIGDGSKFLVDLDKVDEVMTISTEDAKERSLRLAKENGLFVGISSGANVLASERWIEKNNPDGIVVTILCDRGERYFSVL
;
A
#
# COMPACT_ATOMS: atom_id res chain seq x y z
N GLY A 1 11.48 23.42 9.09
CA GLY A 1 10.80 24.58 9.65
C GLY A 1 9.36 24.28 10.07
N ALA A 2 8.93 23.00 10.07
CA ALA A 2 7.63 22.60 10.59
C ALA A 2 7.69 22.52 12.13
N GLU A 3 6.59 22.86 12.76
CA GLU A 3 6.36 22.57 14.18
C GLU A 3 5.89 21.10 14.29
N ILE A 4 6.49 20.35 15.22
CA ILE A 4 6.16 18.94 15.45
C ILE A 4 5.41 18.85 16.78
N ILE A 5 4.25 18.21 16.75
CA ILE A 5 3.46 17.87 17.93
C ILE A 5 3.36 16.35 17.96
N GLU A 6 3.86 15.74 19.03
CA GLU A 6 3.92 14.29 19.20
C GLU A 6 2.73 13.78 20.00
N VAL A 7 2.29 12.59 19.73
CA VAL A 7 1.35 11.79 20.50
C VAL A 7 2.07 10.54 21.02
N ASP A 8 1.44 9.77 21.89
CA ASP A 8 2.02 8.53 22.41
C ASP A 8 2.28 7.52 21.28
N GLU A 9 3.30 6.69 21.44
CA GLU A 9 3.66 5.66 20.48
C GLU A 9 2.50 4.67 20.28
N GLY A 10 2.08 4.49 19.02
CA GLY A 10 0.94 3.62 18.67
C GLY A 10 -0.44 4.29 18.81
N ASP A 11 -0.55 5.51 19.32
CA ASP A 11 -1.82 6.25 19.42
C ASP A 11 -2.16 6.95 18.10
N PHE A 12 -2.49 6.17 17.09
CA PHE A 12 -2.81 6.69 15.76
C PHE A 12 -4.11 7.48 15.73
N ASP A 13 -5.14 6.98 16.42
CA ASP A 13 -6.44 7.63 16.50
C ASP A 13 -6.36 8.96 17.28
N GLY A 14 -5.64 8.99 18.41
CA GLY A 14 -5.38 10.23 19.15
C GLY A 14 -4.61 11.27 18.32
N GLY A 15 -3.70 10.82 17.46
CA GLY A 15 -3.01 11.70 16.49
C GLY A 15 -3.98 12.32 15.48
N ILE A 16 -4.94 11.56 14.97
CA ILE A 16 -5.98 12.06 14.06
C ILE A 16 -6.88 13.06 14.77
N GLU A 17 -7.38 12.73 15.96
CA GLU A 17 -8.25 13.63 16.74
C GLU A 17 -7.55 14.94 17.10
N LEU A 18 -6.27 14.88 17.53
CA LEU A 18 -5.47 16.06 17.83
C LEU A 18 -5.27 16.95 16.61
N LYS A 19 -4.96 16.38 15.47
CA LYS A 19 -4.83 17.07 14.18
C LYS A 19 -6.13 17.82 13.83
N GLU A 20 -7.28 17.16 13.90
CA GLU A 20 -8.59 17.77 13.60
C GLU A 20 -8.93 18.90 14.55
N LYS A 21 -8.66 18.72 15.85
CA LYS A 21 -8.83 19.74 16.87
C LYS A 21 -7.99 20.99 16.57
N LEU A 22 -6.69 20.81 16.31
CA LEU A 22 -5.77 21.89 16.01
C LEU A 22 -6.15 22.63 14.72
N ALA A 23 -6.54 21.91 13.68
CA ALA A 23 -7.01 22.51 12.44
C ALA A 23 -8.23 23.40 12.67
N LYS A 24 -9.20 22.92 13.44
CA LYS A 24 -10.43 23.68 13.79
C LYS A 24 -10.17 24.90 14.67
N GLU A 25 -9.33 24.74 15.69
CA GLU A 25 -9.06 25.82 16.66
C GLU A 25 -8.22 26.96 16.05
N ASN A 26 -7.29 26.64 15.16
CA ASN A 26 -6.34 27.59 14.58
C ASN A 26 -6.66 27.99 13.14
N GLY A 27 -7.68 27.37 12.51
CA GLY A 27 -8.04 27.64 11.12
C GLY A 27 -6.99 27.09 10.13
N TYR A 28 -6.28 26.03 10.48
CA TYR A 28 -5.28 25.43 9.61
C TYR A 28 -5.94 24.66 8.48
N PHE A 29 -5.30 24.66 7.29
CA PHE A 29 -5.73 23.84 6.18
C PHE A 29 -5.31 22.39 6.41
N GLU A 30 -6.28 21.49 6.39
CA GLU A 30 -6.09 20.06 6.59
C GLU A 30 -6.15 19.31 5.26
N LEU A 31 -5.07 18.59 4.91
CA LEU A 31 -5.04 17.73 3.72
C LEU A 31 -5.90 16.48 3.86
N ASN A 32 -6.05 15.98 5.08
CA ASN A 32 -6.90 14.86 5.49
C ASN A 32 -6.75 13.61 4.59
N GLN A 33 -5.51 13.14 4.42
CA GLN A 33 -5.17 12.04 3.50
C GLN A 33 -5.96 10.74 3.70
N PHE A 34 -6.46 10.50 4.92
CA PHE A 34 -7.19 9.28 5.28
C PHE A 34 -8.67 9.29 4.85
N ASN A 35 -9.24 10.47 4.61
CA ASN A 35 -10.66 10.65 4.25
C ASN A 35 -10.85 11.48 2.97
N ASN A 36 -9.77 11.98 2.37
CA ASN A 36 -9.85 12.83 1.19
C ASN A 36 -9.80 11.99 -0.09
N PHE A 37 -10.92 11.90 -0.79
CA PHE A 37 -11.02 11.16 -2.06
C PHE A 37 -10.12 11.70 -3.18
N LEU A 38 -9.58 12.91 -3.06
CA LEU A 38 -8.56 13.40 -3.99
C LEU A 38 -7.28 12.57 -3.97
N ASN A 39 -7.02 11.86 -2.87
CA ASN A 39 -5.93 10.89 -2.78
C ASN A 39 -6.12 9.76 -3.84
N ILE A 40 -7.33 9.18 -3.88
CA ILE A 40 -7.69 8.17 -4.90
C ILE A 40 -7.64 8.77 -6.32
N GLU A 41 -8.18 9.98 -6.50
CA GLU A 41 -8.21 10.64 -7.80
C GLU A 41 -6.81 10.91 -8.34
N CYS A 42 -5.90 11.36 -7.48
CA CYS A 42 -4.51 11.60 -7.85
C CYS A 42 -3.86 10.31 -8.40
N HIS A 43 -3.95 9.21 -7.68
CA HIS A 43 -3.38 7.94 -8.13
C HIS A 43 -4.05 7.39 -9.40
N TYR A 44 -5.35 7.62 -9.57
CA TYR A 44 -6.02 7.28 -10.82
C TYR A 44 -5.51 8.10 -12.01
N CYS A 45 -5.31 9.42 -11.82
CA CYS A 45 -4.88 10.32 -12.89
C CYS A 45 -3.38 10.27 -13.19
N THR A 46 -2.55 9.80 -12.25
CA THR A 46 -1.08 9.72 -12.38
C THR A 46 -0.61 8.27 -12.39
N THR A 47 -0.49 7.64 -11.23
CA THR A 47 0.12 6.31 -11.03
C THR A 47 -0.48 5.24 -11.96
N PHE A 48 -1.81 5.18 -12.06
CA PHE A 48 -2.47 4.22 -12.94
C PHE A 48 -2.11 4.46 -14.43
N GLN A 49 -2.06 5.72 -14.87
CA GLN A 49 -1.73 6.05 -16.25
C GLN A 49 -0.26 5.76 -16.57
N GLU A 50 0.64 6.02 -15.62
CA GLU A 50 2.07 5.72 -15.72
C GLU A 50 2.29 4.22 -15.85
N ILE A 51 1.67 3.41 -14.98
CA ILE A 51 1.74 1.94 -15.05
C ILE A 51 1.25 1.43 -16.40
N LEU A 52 0.12 1.90 -16.90
CA LEU A 52 -0.39 1.48 -18.21
C LEU A 52 0.56 1.82 -19.35
N ASN A 53 1.14 3.02 -19.30
CA ASN A 53 2.12 3.44 -20.30
C ASN A 53 3.36 2.54 -20.27
N ASP A 54 3.91 2.28 -19.09
CA ASP A 54 5.14 1.51 -18.92
C ASP A 54 4.92 0.03 -19.26
N THR A 55 3.82 -0.58 -18.81
CA THR A 55 3.50 -1.97 -19.13
C THR A 55 3.27 -2.18 -20.63
N SER A 56 2.67 -1.22 -21.32
CA SER A 56 2.49 -1.27 -22.78
C SER A 56 3.81 -1.23 -23.57
N GLN A 57 4.88 -0.68 -22.98
CA GLN A 57 6.21 -0.67 -23.59
C GLN A 57 6.98 -1.98 -23.36
N ILE A 58 6.69 -2.68 -22.26
CA ILE A 58 7.36 -3.96 -21.92
C ILE A 58 6.76 -5.11 -22.72
N SER A 59 5.44 -5.17 -22.88
CA SER A 59 4.76 -6.22 -23.62
C SER A 59 3.47 -5.70 -24.24
N PHE A 60 3.41 -5.73 -25.58
CA PHE A 60 2.23 -5.29 -26.33
C PHE A 60 1.04 -6.26 -26.22
N ASP A 61 1.30 -7.54 -25.91
CA ASP A 61 0.31 -8.62 -25.99
C ASP A 61 -0.12 -9.14 -24.60
N GLN A 62 0.47 -8.64 -23.50
CA GLN A 62 0.12 -9.09 -22.16
C GLN A 62 -0.73 -8.08 -21.41
N GLU A 63 -1.88 -8.52 -20.92
CA GLU A 63 -2.73 -7.75 -20.02
C GLU A 63 -2.17 -7.73 -18.60
N ILE A 64 -2.59 -6.78 -17.79
CA ILE A 64 -2.27 -6.74 -16.36
C ILE A 64 -3.23 -7.69 -15.64
N SER A 65 -2.72 -8.80 -15.12
CA SER A 65 -3.48 -9.80 -14.38
C SER A 65 -3.85 -9.32 -12.98
N ALA A 66 -2.95 -8.62 -12.30
CA ALA A 66 -3.22 -8.11 -10.96
C ALA A 66 -2.43 -6.85 -10.63
N PHE A 67 -3.04 -5.99 -9.78
CA PHE A 67 -2.36 -4.99 -8.96
C PHE A 67 -2.35 -5.46 -7.51
N ILE A 68 -1.16 -5.57 -6.92
CA ILE A 68 -0.96 -6.07 -5.55
C ILE A 68 -0.22 -5.01 -4.75
N GLY A 69 -0.76 -4.59 -3.61
CA GLY A 69 -0.09 -3.58 -2.82
C GLY A 69 -0.59 -3.43 -1.39
N GLY A 70 0.33 -3.10 -0.50
CA GLY A 70 0.05 -2.74 0.88
C GLY A 70 -0.74 -1.45 0.99
N THR A 71 -1.61 -1.41 1.97
CA THR A 71 -2.51 -0.29 2.19
C THR A 71 -2.22 0.44 3.50
N GLY A 72 -1.75 1.69 3.39
CA GLY A 72 -1.84 2.68 4.46
C GLY A 72 -3.17 3.42 4.30
N THR A 73 -3.19 4.58 3.65
CA THR A 73 -4.44 5.32 3.38
C THR A 73 -5.41 4.60 2.44
N GLY A 74 -4.93 3.67 1.62
CA GLY A 74 -5.69 3.02 0.55
C GLY A 74 -5.75 3.80 -0.76
N GLY A 75 -5.22 5.02 -0.81
CA GLY A 75 -5.31 5.89 -1.98
C GLY A 75 -4.77 5.28 -3.26
N THR A 76 -3.58 4.68 -3.20
CA THR A 76 -2.93 4.04 -4.36
C THR A 76 -3.78 2.87 -4.89
N LEU A 77 -4.08 1.90 -4.03
CA LEU A 77 -4.81 0.70 -4.44
C LEU A 77 -6.20 1.04 -5.02
N MET A 78 -6.93 1.95 -4.37
CA MET A 78 -8.25 2.36 -4.84
C MET A 78 -8.19 3.26 -6.09
N GLY A 79 -7.10 4.00 -6.29
CA GLY A 79 -6.85 4.73 -7.54
C GLY A 79 -6.64 3.78 -8.73
N LEU A 80 -5.87 2.69 -8.53
CA LEU A 80 -5.68 1.63 -9.52
C LEU A 80 -7.01 0.91 -9.79
N GLN A 81 -7.75 0.54 -8.75
CA GLN A 81 -9.08 -0.08 -8.85
C GLN A 81 -10.05 0.76 -9.68
N LYS A 82 -10.09 2.07 -9.42
CA LYS A 82 -10.91 3.02 -10.20
C LYS A 82 -10.55 2.99 -11.69
N GLY A 83 -9.26 2.92 -12.00
CA GLY A 83 -8.76 2.83 -13.36
C GLY A 83 -9.18 1.55 -14.07
N VAL A 84 -9.00 0.41 -13.40
CA VAL A 84 -9.44 -0.91 -13.87
C VAL A 84 -10.92 -0.92 -14.21
N ARG A 85 -11.77 -0.43 -13.31
CA ARG A 85 -13.22 -0.31 -13.52
C ARG A 85 -13.57 0.55 -14.73
N LYS A 86 -12.98 1.75 -14.80
CA LYS A 86 -13.28 2.69 -15.89
C LYS A 86 -12.86 2.19 -17.28
N ARG A 87 -11.85 1.32 -17.33
CA ARG A 87 -11.38 0.72 -18.59
C ARG A 87 -11.94 -0.67 -18.86
N ASN A 88 -12.81 -1.19 -17.99
CA ASN A 88 -13.37 -2.54 -18.09
C ASN A 88 -12.27 -3.64 -18.21
N MET A 89 -11.18 -3.50 -17.45
CA MET A 89 -10.10 -4.46 -17.42
C MET A 89 -10.45 -5.63 -16.49
N ASP A 90 -10.01 -6.84 -16.83
CA ASP A 90 -10.14 -8.04 -15.97
C ASP A 90 -8.93 -8.21 -15.04
N THR A 91 -8.46 -7.10 -14.50
CA THR A 91 -7.32 -7.01 -13.59
C THR A 91 -7.78 -7.19 -12.15
N LYS A 92 -7.16 -8.08 -11.40
CA LYS A 92 -7.44 -8.31 -9.98
C LYS A 92 -6.81 -7.23 -9.11
N ILE A 93 -7.52 -6.83 -8.07
CA ILE A 93 -7.08 -5.84 -7.07
C ILE A 93 -6.85 -6.56 -5.75
N ILE A 94 -5.58 -6.65 -5.33
CA ILE A 94 -5.16 -7.42 -4.17
C ILE A 94 -4.58 -6.46 -3.12
N ALA A 95 -5.22 -6.39 -1.97
CA ALA A 95 -4.71 -5.64 -0.83
C ALA A 95 -3.71 -6.48 -0.02
N VAL A 96 -2.70 -5.84 0.55
CA VAL A 96 -1.75 -6.47 1.46
C VAL A 96 -1.78 -5.76 2.79
N GLU A 97 -1.86 -6.54 3.88
CA GLU A 97 -1.82 -6.06 5.26
C GLU A 97 -0.86 -6.89 6.10
N PRO A 98 -0.39 -6.38 7.25
CA PRO A 98 0.43 -7.16 8.18
C PRO A 98 -0.34 -8.34 8.77
N ALA A 99 0.29 -9.51 8.87
CA ALA A 99 -0.32 -10.69 9.50
C ALA A 99 -0.58 -10.48 11.00
N GLU A 100 0.18 -9.58 11.63
CA GLU A 100 0.03 -9.20 13.05
C GLU A 100 -1.13 -8.22 13.28
N SER A 101 -1.64 -7.56 12.22
CA SER A 101 -2.73 -6.58 12.27
C SER A 101 -3.69 -6.76 11.07
N PRO A 102 -4.39 -7.92 10.96
CA PRO A 102 -5.14 -8.29 9.76
C PRO A 102 -6.57 -7.72 9.80
N VAL A 103 -6.70 -6.41 9.93
CA VAL A 103 -7.99 -5.70 10.12
C VAL A 103 -8.91 -5.82 8.89
N MET A 104 -8.34 -5.76 7.67
CA MET A 104 -9.12 -5.93 6.44
C MET A 104 -9.60 -7.37 6.24
N SER A 105 -8.88 -8.35 6.78
CA SER A 105 -9.27 -9.76 6.81
C SER A 105 -10.21 -10.11 7.95
N GLY A 106 -10.65 -9.13 8.78
CA GLY A 106 -11.60 -9.32 9.87
C GLY A 106 -10.94 -9.74 11.20
N GLY A 107 -9.62 -9.64 11.32
CA GLY A 107 -8.89 -9.81 12.58
C GLY A 107 -8.82 -8.53 13.40
N GLU A 108 -8.11 -8.60 14.52
CA GLU A 108 -7.89 -7.47 15.41
C GLU A 108 -6.64 -6.69 15.02
N GLU A 109 -6.61 -5.41 15.37
CA GLU A 109 -5.43 -4.57 15.29
C GLU A 109 -4.32 -5.09 16.19
N GLY A 110 -3.06 -5.06 15.72
CA GLY A 110 -1.89 -5.50 16.46
C GLY A 110 -0.63 -4.73 16.08
N ILE A 111 0.38 -4.83 16.94
CA ILE A 111 1.69 -4.19 16.70
C ILE A 111 2.46 -5.00 15.65
N HIS A 112 2.96 -4.30 14.64
CA HIS A 112 3.75 -4.87 13.55
C HIS A 112 4.93 -3.95 13.15
N GLY A 113 5.87 -4.48 12.38
CA GLY A 113 7.07 -3.74 11.93
C GLY A 113 7.07 -3.36 10.46
N ILE A 114 5.94 -3.42 9.76
CA ILE A 114 5.84 -3.03 8.35
C ILE A 114 5.31 -1.59 8.29
N GLN A 115 6.20 -0.60 8.47
CA GLN A 115 5.82 0.81 8.48
C GLN A 115 5.18 1.23 7.16
N GLY A 116 4.15 2.08 7.25
CA GLY A 116 3.44 2.69 6.12
C GLY A 116 2.26 1.89 5.57
N ILE A 117 1.98 0.72 6.14
CA ILE A 117 0.76 -0.07 5.86
C ILE A 117 0.20 -0.63 7.17
N GLY A 118 -1.09 -0.98 7.18
CA GLY A 118 -1.70 -1.65 8.33
C GLY A 118 -1.90 -0.75 9.56
N ASP A 119 -2.21 0.52 9.34
CA ASP A 119 -2.35 1.55 10.41
C ASP A 119 -3.68 1.40 11.20
N GLY A 120 -4.12 0.19 11.52
CA GLY A 120 -5.27 -0.11 12.37
C GLY A 120 -6.65 0.14 11.76
N SER A 121 -6.74 0.75 10.57
CA SER A 121 -8.00 1.03 9.90
C SER A 121 -7.88 0.81 8.38
N LYS A 122 -9.01 0.52 7.73
CA LYS A 122 -9.09 0.39 6.28
C LYS A 122 -9.15 1.72 5.53
N PHE A 123 -9.40 2.83 6.21
CA PHE A 123 -9.50 4.19 5.66
C PHE A 123 -10.27 4.29 4.34
N LEU A 124 -9.59 4.64 3.24
CA LEU A 124 -10.19 4.77 1.91
C LEU A 124 -10.42 3.43 1.20
N VAL A 125 -9.96 2.30 1.76
CA VAL A 125 -10.15 0.99 1.13
C VAL A 125 -11.61 0.57 1.20
N ASP A 126 -12.19 0.32 0.04
CA ASP A 126 -13.53 -0.25 -0.13
C ASP A 126 -13.38 -1.76 -0.41
N LEU A 127 -13.57 -2.56 0.63
CA LEU A 127 -13.37 -4.01 0.56
C LEU A 127 -14.28 -4.71 -0.44
N ASP A 128 -15.46 -4.14 -0.75
CA ASP A 128 -16.36 -4.68 -1.77
C ASP A 128 -15.78 -4.57 -3.20
N LYS A 129 -14.69 -3.82 -3.36
CA LYS A 129 -14.00 -3.59 -4.63
C LYS A 129 -12.60 -4.21 -4.69
N VAL A 130 -12.20 -4.93 -3.64
CA VAL A 130 -10.95 -5.67 -3.55
C VAL A 130 -11.23 -7.14 -3.79
N ASP A 131 -10.48 -7.79 -4.69
CA ASP A 131 -10.71 -9.20 -5.05
C ASP A 131 -10.16 -10.16 -3.99
N GLU A 132 -9.05 -9.82 -3.33
CA GLU A 132 -8.42 -10.62 -2.28
C GLU A 132 -7.65 -9.72 -1.31
N VAL A 133 -7.59 -10.11 -0.03
CA VAL A 133 -6.70 -9.52 0.96
C VAL A 133 -5.67 -10.57 1.35
N MET A 134 -4.38 -10.23 1.28
CA MET A 134 -3.26 -11.09 1.65
C MET A 134 -2.56 -10.56 2.88
N THR A 135 -2.21 -11.46 3.80
CA THR A 135 -1.44 -11.12 5.00
C THR A 135 0.02 -11.52 4.84
N ILE A 136 0.94 -10.61 5.22
CA ILE A 136 2.39 -10.86 5.24
C ILE A 136 2.91 -10.53 6.63
N SER A 137 3.70 -11.43 7.24
CA SER A 137 4.31 -11.16 8.52
C SER A 137 5.45 -10.13 8.42
N THR A 138 5.71 -9.42 9.51
CA THR A 138 6.83 -8.47 9.61
C THR A 138 8.16 -9.16 9.29
N GLU A 139 8.38 -10.37 9.80
CA GLU A 139 9.62 -11.12 9.59
C GLU A 139 9.81 -11.49 8.12
N ASP A 140 8.79 -12.06 7.47
CA ASP A 140 8.82 -12.42 6.05
C ASP A 140 9.07 -11.16 5.17
N ALA A 141 8.44 -10.04 5.50
CA ALA A 141 8.61 -8.78 4.77
C ALA A 141 10.05 -8.24 4.86
N LYS A 142 10.65 -8.27 6.06
CA LYS A 142 12.05 -7.89 6.28
C LYS A 142 13.01 -8.80 5.52
N GLU A 143 12.85 -10.11 5.66
CA GLU A 143 13.67 -11.08 4.95
C GLU A 143 13.60 -10.85 3.43
N ARG A 144 12.39 -10.66 2.88
CA ARG A 144 12.23 -10.43 1.44
C ARG A 144 12.86 -9.11 0.98
N SER A 145 12.74 -8.03 1.77
CA SER A 145 13.41 -6.76 1.49
C SER A 145 14.94 -6.90 1.42
N LEU A 146 15.54 -7.60 2.39
CA LEU A 146 16.98 -7.89 2.40
C LEU A 146 17.42 -8.76 1.23
N ARG A 147 16.61 -9.74 0.83
CA ARG A 147 16.88 -10.58 -0.33
C ARG A 147 16.81 -9.77 -1.64
N LEU A 148 15.86 -8.85 -1.79
CA LEU A 148 15.80 -7.95 -2.93
C LEU A 148 17.09 -7.13 -3.09
N ALA A 149 17.65 -6.64 -1.98
CA ALA A 149 18.93 -5.94 -2.01
C ALA A 149 20.08 -6.84 -2.47
N LYS A 150 20.18 -8.06 -1.93
CA LYS A 150 21.28 -9.00 -2.21
C LYS A 150 21.19 -9.65 -3.58
N GLU A 151 20.00 -10.05 -3.99
CA GLU A 151 19.77 -10.87 -5.19
C GLU A 151 19.50 -10.01 -6.44
N ASN A 152 18.85 -8.86 -6.26
CA ASN A 152 18.38 -8.02 -7.36
C ASN A 152 19.01 -6.62 -7.39
N GLY A 153 19.78 -6.23 -6.37
CA GLY A 153 20.33 -4.87 -6.24
C GLY A 153 19.26 -3.80 -5.91
N LEU A 154 18.08 -4.22 -5.44
CA LEU A 154 16.97 -3.34 -5.10
C LEU A 154 16.93 -3.13 -3.57
N PHE A 155 17.57 -2.05 -3.11
CA PHE A 155 17.57 -1.68 -1.70
C PHE A 155 16.32 -0.86 -1.38
N VAL A 156 15.25 -1.56 -0.95
CA VAL A 156 13.90 -1.04 -0.72
C VAL A 156 13.44 -1.24 0.72
N GLY A 157 12.40 -0.53 1.12
CA GLY A 157 11.83 -0.62 2.46
C GLY A 157 11.05 -1.90 2.73
N ILE A 158 10.67 -2.10 4.00
CA ILE A 158 10.02 -3.33 4.48
C ILE A 158 8.66 -3.55 3.81
N SER A 159 7.86 -2.50 3.63
CA SER A 159 6.57 -2.59 2.92
C SER A 159 6.72 -3.01 1.45
N SER A 160 7.82 -2.63 0.81
CA SER A 160 8.16 -3.11 -0.53
C SER A 160 8.49 -4.60 -0.53
N GLY A 161 9.17 -5.09 0.51
CA GLY A 161 9.40 -6.53 0.73
C GLY A 161 8.09 -7.30 0.87
N ALA A 162 7.14 -6.78 1.67
CA ALA A 162 5.80 -7.34 1.81
C ALA A 162 5.06 -7.41 0.48
N ASN A 163 5.08 -6.32 -0.30
CA ASN A 163 4.43 -6.22 -1.59
C ASN A 163 4.96 -7.24 -2.60
N VAL A 164 6.28 -7.36 -2.70
CA VAL A 164 6.91 -8.32 -3.63
C VAL A 164 6.61 -9.75 -3.18
N LEU A 165 6.72 -10.07 -1.90
CA LEU A 165 6.42 -11.41 -1.40
C LEU A 165 4.96 -11.81 -1.62
N ALA A 166 4.02 -10.88 -1.38
CA ALA A 166 2.61 -11.11 -1.69
C ALA A 166 2.40 -11.38 -3.18
N SER A 167 3.08 -10.61 -4.04
CA SER A 167 3.00 -10.80 -5.49
C SER A 167 3.54 -12.17 -5.91
N GLU A 168 4.67 -12.60 -5.37
CA GLU A 168 5.24 -13.92 -5.62
C GLU A 168 4.28 -15.04 -5.21
N ARG A 169 3.74 -14.98 -3.98
CA ARG A 169 2.78 -15.96 -3.45
C ARG A 169 1.49 -16.00 -4.30
N TRP A 170 1.03 -14.83 -4.74
CA TRP A 170 -0.17 -14.76 -5.60
C TRP A 170 0.08 -15.36 -6.98
N ILE A 171 1.25 -15.09 -7.59
CA ILE A 171 1.66 -15.68 -8.88
C ILE A 171 1.76 -17.19 -8.77
N GLU A 172 2.41 -17.72 -7.74
CA GLU A 172 2.53 -19.16 -7.50
C GLU A 172 1.16 -19.86 -7.36
N LYS A 173 0.22 -19.20 -6.66
CA LYS A 173 -1.13 -19.74 -6.44
C LYS A 173 -1.99 -19.72 -7.70
N ASN A 174 -1.92 -18.64 -8.49
CA ASN A 174 -2.88 -18.36 -9.56
C ASN A 174 -2.33 -18.64 -10.97
N ASN A 175 -1.00 -18.76 -11.13
CA ASN A 175 -0.31 -18.96 -12.40
C ASN A 175 -0.86 -18.07 -13.53
N PRO A 176 -0.85 -16.70 -13.38
CA PRO A 176 -1.45 -15.80 -14.35
C PRO A 176 -0.66 -15.75 -15.66
N ASP A 177 -1.35 -15.56 -16.77
CA ASP A 177 -0.72 -15.42 -18.10
C ASP A 177 -0.16 -14.00 -18.35
N GLY A 178 -0.65 -12.99 -17.60
CA GLY A 178 -0.30 -11.59 -17.79
C GLY A 178 0.64 -11.04 -16.72
N ILE A 179 0.81 -9.71 -16.77
CA ILE A 179 1.71 -8.97 -15.87
C ILE A 179 1.08 -8.81 -14.49
N VAL A 180 1.86 -9.04 -13.45
CA VAL A 180 1.51 -8.67 -12.06
C VAL A 180 2.32 -7.43 -11.68
N VAL A 181 1.61 -6.40 -11.25
CA VAL A 181 2.20 -5.11 -10.88
C VAL A 181 2.13 -4.90 -9.37
N THR A 182 3.24 -4.46 -8.80
CA THR A 182 3.31 -4.02 -7.41
C THR A 182 4.11 -2.74 -7.26
N ILE A 183 4.09 -2.14 -6.07
CA ILE A 183 4.74 -0.86 -5.78
C ILE A 183 5.92 -1.07 -4.83
N LEU A 184 7.07 -0.53 -5.18
CA LEU A 184 8.21 -0.35 -4.29
C LEU A 184 8.09 1.05 -3.67
N CYS A 185 7.57 1.12 -2.44
CA CYS A 185 7.06 2.37 -1.87
C CYS A 185 8.17 3.35 -1.49
N ASP A 186 9.28 2.86 -0.95
CA ASP A 186 10.40 3.67 -0.49
C ASP A 186 11.72 2.89 -0.51
N ARG A 187 12.79 3.57 -0.08
CA ARG A 187 14.16 3.07 -0.14
C ARG A 187 14.59 2.53 1.23
N GLY A 188 15.44 1.49 1.20
CA GLY A 188 15.89 0.73 2.38
C GLY A 188 16.73 1.53 3.37
N GLU A 189 17.38 2.64 2.96
CA GLU A 189 18.21 3.45 3.86
C GLU A 189 17.44 4.05 5.05
N ARG A 190 16.13 4.12 4.98
CA ARG A 190 15.28 4.57 6.11
C ARG A 190 15.19 3.54 7.23
N TYR A 191 15.59 2.31 6.97
CA TYR A 191 15.34 1.14 7.83
C TYR A 191 16.60 0.51 8.43
N PHE A 192 17.76 1.15 8.33
CA PHE A 192 19.02 0.61 8.88
C PHE A 192 18.98 0.24 10.37
N SER A 193 18.08 0.86 11.15
CA SER A 193 17.94 0.57 12.57
C SER A 193 17.08 -0.67 12.86
N VAL A 194 16.35 -1.20 11.86
CA VAL A 194 15.36 -2.27 12.06
C VAL A 194 15.45 -3.42 11.04
N LEU A 195 16.33 -3.30 10.02
CA LEU A 195 16.66 -4.35 9.04
C LEU A 195 17.82 -5.23 9.49
#